data_7c95f40d71f73ea1e9231597754d782c
#
_entry.id   7c95f40d71f73ea1e9231597754d782c
#
_cell.length_a   1.000
_cell.length_b   1.000
_cell.length_c   1.000
_cell.angle_alpha   90.00
_cell.angle_beta   90.00
_cell.angle_gamma   90.00
#
_symmetry.space_group_name_H-M   'P 1'
#
loop_
_entity.id
_entity.type
_entity.pdbx_description
1 polymer ?
#
loop_
_entity_poly.entity_id
_entity_poly.type
_entity_poly.pdbx_seq_one_letter_code
_entity_poly.pdbx_strand_id
1 'polypeptide(L)'
;MKNKFKYLVKYSLKKKIDTKWFKIVNVLLLVLLVFLVNMDYLINLFGGDFEEKENIYVVDNVGSFDTFSSYFNALAKEMDIDGFEIILDQDILNDESKIDDEVIVVLNPSNTEYLSGEIVSFDAVSRTTYEMIVSSVNAVKSELVLSTSGLTPDEIAALSSPVEITERVLNEEAQNNETKENVGAIVTTVLIVPFFILIVTMVQML
;
A
#
# COMPACT_ATOMS: atom_id res chain seq x y z
N MET A 1 36.13 17.12 47.18
CA MET A 1 36.17 16.09 46.10
C MET A 1 35.16 16.29 44.97
N LYS A 2 33.95 16.81 45.21
CA LYS A 2 32.91 17.02 44.21
C LYS A 2 33.34 17.90 43.01
N ASN A 3 34.19 18.91 43.22
CA ASN A 3 34.63 19.84 42.14
C ASN A 3 35.64 19.17 41.17
N LYS A 4 36.46 18.23 41.60
CA LYS A 4 37.42 17.52 40.71
C LYS A 4 36.70 16.59 39.76
N PHE A 5 35.70 15.86 40.25
CA PHE A 5 34.86 14.97 39.42
C PHE A 5 34.13 15.71 38.35
N LYS A 6 33.45 16.83 38.70
CA LYS A 6 32.74 17.72 37.75
C LYS A 6 33.69 18.29 36.68
N TYR A 7 34.91 18.64 37.06
CA TYR A 7 35.92 19.13 36.12
C TYR A 7 36.37 18.05 35.14
N LEU A 8 36.63 16.81 35.63
CA LEU A 8 37.03 15.67 34.82
C LEU A 8 35.93 15.28 33.81
N VAL A 9 34.66 15.25 34.25
CA VAL A 9 33.50 14.97 33.37
C VAL A 9 33.39 16.06 32.31
N LYS A 10 33.44 17.34 32.68
CA LYS A 10 33.38 18.45 31.74
C LYS A 10 34.52 18.43 30.73
N TYR A 11 35.74 18.11 31.16
CA TYR A 11 36.92 18.02 30.30
C TYR A 11 36.82 16.85 29.32
N SER A 12 36.41 15.66 29.82
CA SER A 12 36.19 14.48 28.99
C SER A 12 35.08 14.70 27.95
N LEU A 13 33.97 15.29 28.37
CA LEU A 13 32.85 15.63 27.49
C LEU A 13 33.27 16.64 26.38
N LYS A 14 34.00 17.68 26.77
CA LYS A 14 34.52 18.69 25.84
C LYS A 14 35.46 18.05 24.82
N LYS A 15 36.37 17.18 25.24
CA LYS A 15 37.31 16.47 24.37
C LYS A 15 36.58 15.59 23.34
N LYS A 16 35.46 14.96 23.73
CA LYS A 16 34.63 14.13 22.84
C LYS A 16 33.86 14.98 21.84
N ILE A 17 33.23 16.09 22.31
CA ILE A 17 32.47 17.01 21.46
C ILE A 17 33.36 17.69 20.41
N ASP A 18 34.63 17.96 20.78
CA ASP A 18 35.59 18.61 19.88
C ASP A 18 36.18 17.65 18.83
N THR A 19 35.93 16.33 18.91
CA THR A 19 36.41 15.38 17.91
C THR A 19 35.73 15.61 16.54
N LYS A 20 36.53 15.48 15.46
CA LYS A 20 36.00 15.61 14.09
C LYS A 20 34.86 14.61 13.85
N TRP A 21 34.97 13.41 14.36
CA TRP A 21 33.95 12.35 14.24
C TRP A 21 32.62 12.74 14.88
N PHE A 22 32.64 13.31 16.09
CA PHE A 22 31.41 13.75 16.76
C PHE A 22 30.68 14.82 15.93
N LYS A 23 31.42 15.76 15.33
CA LYS A 23 30.85 16.81 14.49
C LYS A 23 30.23 16.23 13.22
N ILE A 24 30.94 15.29 12.55
CA ILE A 24 30.44 14.63 11.34
C ILE A 24 29.16 13.86 11.63
N VAL A 25 29.15 13.06 12.70
CA VAL A 25 27.97 12.28 13.11
C VAL A 25 26.77 13.17 13.41
N ASN A 26 26.97 14.29 14.13
CA ASN A 26 25.86 15.22 14.42
C ASN A 26 25.33 15.90 13.16
N VAL A 27 26.20 16.28 12.22
CA VAL A 27 25.78 16.85 10.94
C VAL A 27 24.97 15.81 10.14
N LEU A 28 25.45 14.56 10.09
CA LEU A 28 24.76 13.47 9.41
C LEU A 28 23.39 13.17 10.03
N LEU A 29 23.30 13.20 11.36
CA LEU A 29 22.05 13.03 12.10
C LEU A 29 21.07 14.20 11.81
N LEU A 30 21.58 15.41 11.71
CA LEU A 30 20.77 16.58 11.38
C LEU A 30 20.25 16.49 9.92
N VAL A 31 21.09 16.07 8.98
CA VAL A 31 20.69 15.83 7.60
C VAL A 31 19.61 14.73 7.53
N LEU A 32 19.80 13.64 8.26
CA LEU A 32 18.82 12.54 8.33
C LEU A 32 17.49 13.02 8.94
N LEU A 33 17.51 13.87 9.95
CA LEU A 33 16.31 14.47 10.54
C LEU A 33 15.58 15.38 9.53
N VAL A 34 16.31 16.19 8.77
CA VAL A 34 15.75 17.03 7.71
C VAL A 34 15.12 16.16 6.63
N PHE A 35 15.76 15.05 6.28
CA PHE A 35 15.23 14.05 5.33
C PHE A 35 13.90 13.45 5.83
N LEU A 36 13.84 13.04 7.11
CA LEU A 36 12.63 12.47 7.72
C LEU A 36 11.47 13.47 7.78
N VAL A 37 11.76 14.74 8.13
CA VAL A 37 10.73 15.78 8.20
C VAL A 37 10.19 16.18 6.82
N ASN A 38 10.97 15.96 5.76
CA ASN A 38 10.55 16.24 4.39
C ASN A 38 10.27 14.96 3.59
N MET A 39 9.88 13.90 4.28
CA MET A 39 9.63 12.60 3.66
C MET A 39 8.54 12.69 2.59
N ASP A 40 7.45 13.42 2.86
CA ASP A 40 6.34 13.66 1.94
C ASP A 40 6.82 14.33 0.63
N TYR A 41 7.68 15.34 0.75
CA TYR A 41 8.27 16.00 -0.42
C TYR A 41 9.16 15.06 -1.24
N LEU A 42 9.89 14.16 -0.55
CA LEU A 42 10.76 13.19 -1.23
C LEU A 42 9.94 12.10 -1.92
N ILE A 43 8.87 11.66 -1.29
CA ILE A 43 7.95 10.66 -1.85
C ILE A 43 7.32 11.23 -3.13
N ASN A 44 6.81 12.47 -3.10
CA ASN A 44 6.26 13.16 -4.27
C ASN A 44 7.33 13.36 -5.38
N LEU A 45 8.59 13.64 -5.00
CA LEU A 45 9.68 13.79 -5.96
C LEU A 45 10.02 12.46 -6.67
N PHE A 46 9.81 11.32 -6.00
CA PHE A 46 10.03 9.97 -6.55
C PHE A 46 8.77 9.34 -7.15
N GLY A 47 7.71 10.13 -7.37
CA GLY A 47 6.47 9.71 -8.03
C GLY A 47 5.47 8.99 -7.12
N GLY A 48 5.59 9.15 -5.80
CA GLY A 48 4.58 8.72 -4.85
C GLY A 48 3.68 9.88 -4.47
N ASP A 49 2.52 9.98 -5.06
CA ASP A 49 1.50 10.94 -4.63
C ASP A 49 0.56 10.21 -3.67
N PHE A 50 0.62 10.55 -2.36
CA PHE A 50 -0.24 9.93 -1.34
C PHE A 50 -1.56 10.68 -1.17
N GLU A 51 -1.74 11.82 -1.86
CA GLU A 51 -2.96 12.62 -1.79
C GLU A 51 -3.87 12.44 -3.02
N GLU A 52 -3.40 11.81 -4.11
CA GLU A 52 -4.26 11.49 -5.24
C GLU A 52 -5.21 10.35 -4.87
N LYS A 53 -6.48 10.61 -5.10
CA LYS A 53 -7.52 9.57 -4.97
C LYS A 53 -7.28 8.52 -6.04
N GLU A 54 -7.14 7.29 -5.63
CA GLU A 54 -7.08 6.15 -6.53
C GLU A 54 -8.50 5.88 -7.04
N ASN A 55 -8.73 6.11 -8.33
CA ASN A 55 -10.03 5.83 -8.94
C ASN A 55 -10.12 4.33 -9.26
N ILE A 56 -11.20 3.72 -8.79
CA ILE A 56 -11.51 2.33 -9.11
C ILE A 56 -12.77 2.34 -10.00
N TYR A 57 -12.56 2.06 -11.26
CA TYR A 57 -13.66 1.93 -12.21
C TYR A 57 -14.24 0.52 -12.16
N VAL A 58 -15.57 0.44 -12.20
CA VAL A 58 -16.27 -0.85 -12.18
C VAL A 58 -17.09 -0.99 -13.45
N VAL A 59 -16.80 -2.05 -14.20
CA VAL A 59 -17.62 -2.55 -15.31
C VAL A 59 -18.52 -3.63 -14.75
N ASP A 60 -19.77 -3.33 -14.54
CA ASP A 60 -20.74 -4.21 -13.87
C ASP A 60 -21.71 -4.86 -14.87
N ASN A 61 -21.48 -6.12 -15.20
CA ASN A 61 -22.35 -6.91 -16.07
C ASN A 61 -23.38 -7.77 -15.31
N VAL A 62 -23.45 -7.63 -13.97
CA VAL A 62 -24.33 -8.41 -13.10
C VAL A 62 -25.34 -7.56 -12.32
N GLY A 63 -25.20 -6.22 -12.34
CA GLY A 63 -26.10 -5.29 -11.64
C GLY A 63 -25.83 -5.22 -10.13
N SER A 64 -24.59 -5.39 -9.69
CA SER A 64 -24.20 -5.45 -8.30
C SER A 64 -23.23 -4.34 -7.86
N PHE A 65 -23.14 -3.27 -8.63
CA PHE A 65 -22.25 -2.14 -8.34
C PHE A 65 -22.46 -1.56 -6.93
N ASP A 66 -23.73 -1.34 -6.53
CA ASP A 66 -24.02 -0.77 -5.23
C ASP A 66 -23.53 -1.64 -4.08
N THR A 67 -23.67 -2.96 -4.23
CA THR A 67 -23.16 -3.93 -3.26
C THR A 67 -21.63 -3.91 -3.20
N PHE A 68 -20.97 -3.97 -4.37
CA PHE A 68 -19.50 -3.89 -4.45
C PHE A 68 -18.98 -2.60 -3.79
N SER A 69 -19.50 -1.44 -4.23
CA SER A 69 -19.10 -0.13 -3.73
C SER A 69 -19.32 0.00 -2.21
N SER A 70 -20.45 -0.50 -1.71
CA SER A 70 -20.77 -0.46 -0.28
C SER A 70 -19.78 -1.29 0.55
N TYR A 71 -19.46 -2.50 0.13
CA TYR A 71 -18.49 -3.36 0.82
C TYR A 71 -17.08 -2.81 0.74
N PHE A 72 -16.64 -2.33 -0.41
CA PHE A 72 -15.32 -1.74 -0.58
C PHE A 72 -15.14 -0.52 0.33
N ASN A 73 -16.08 0.41 0.32
CA ASN A 73 -16.04 1.60 1.18
C ASN A 73 -16.09 1.23 2.68
N ALA A 74 -16.80 0.17 3.05
CA ALA A 74 -16.83 -0.30 4.44
C ALA A 74 -15.45 -0.84 4.86
N LEU A 75 -14.77 -1.61 4.00
CA LEU A 75 -13.42 -2.12 4.23
C LEU A 75 -12.39 -0.99 4.30
N ALA A 76 -12.44 -0.04 3.37
CA ALA A 76 -11.56 1.12 3.37
C ALA A 76 -11.66 1.90 4.69
N LYS A 77 -12.89 2.12 5.16
CA LYS A 77 -13.15 2.77 6.43
C LYS A 77 -12.66 1.96 7.64
N GLU A 78 -12.81 0.64 7.63
CA GLU A 78 -12.33 -0.24 8.71
C GLU A 78 -10.80 -0.22 8.80
N MET A 79 -10.12 -0.12 7.65
CA MET A 79 -8.67 -0.07 7.57
C MET A 79 -8.09 1.34 7.73
N ASP A 80 -8.95 2.36 7.96
CA ASP A 80 -8.57 3.78 8.05
C ASP A 80 -7.79 4.28 6.81
N ILE A 81 -8.23 3.82 5.62
CA ILE A 81 -7.66 4.19 4.34
C ILE A 81 -8.64 5.13 3.63
N ASP A 82 -8.24 6.38 3.51
CA ASP A 82 -8.96 7.36 2.70
C ASP A 82 -8.31 7.48 1.31
N GLY A 83 -9.05 7.99 0.33
CA GLY A 83 -8.49 8.32 -0.97
C GLY A 83 -8.92 7.42 -2.12
N PHE A 84 -9.93 6.55 -1.93
CA PHE A 84 -10.55 5.82 -3.03
C PHE A 84 -11.81 6.52 -3.54
N GLU A 85 -12.00 6.49 -4.87
CA GLU A 85 -13.26 6.86 -5.52
C GLU A 85 -13.71 5.71 -6.43
N ILE A 86 -14.92 5.17 -6.18
CA ILE A 86 -15.44 4.04 -6.95
C ILE A 86 -16.44 4.55 -7.96
N ILE A 87 -16.17 4.31 -9.24
CA ILE A 87 -16.90 4.88 -10.36
C ILE A 87 -17.47 3.76 -11.23
N LEU A 88 -18.77 3.79 -11.50
CA LEU A 88 -19.39 2.90 -12.49
C LEU A 88 -19.16 3.47 -13.90
N ASP A 89 -18.41 2.77 -14.73
CA ASP A 89 -18.21 3.11 -16.14
C ASP A 89 -18.16 1.85 -16.99
N GLN A 90 -19.20 1.63 -17.79
CA GLN A 90 -19.35 0.43 -18.65
C GLN A 90 -18.49 0.50 -19.91
N ASP A 91 -18.04 1.69 -20.28
CA ASP A 91 -17.35 1.93 -21.55
C ASP A 91 -15.84 2.15 -21.38
N ILE A 92 -15.33 2.16 -20.16
CA ILE A 92 -13.93 2.51 -19.89
C ILE A 92 -12.93 1.59 -20.62
N LEU A 93 -13.27 0.32 -20.83
CA LEU A 93 -12.41 -0.64 -21.55
C LEU A 93 -12.29 -0.34 -23.05
N ASN A 94 -13.15 0.52 -23.59
CA ASN A 94 -13.13 0.92 -25.00
C ASN A 94 -12.17 2.09 -25.27
N ASP A 95 -11.65 2.72 -24.23
CA ASP A 95 -10.77 3.90 -24.33
C ASP A 95 -9.46 3.66 -23.58
N GLU A 96 -8.49 3.01 -24.26
CA GLU A 96 -7.16 2.70 -23.69
C GLU A 96 -6.44 3.95 -23.17
N SER A 97 -6.79 5.15 -23.63
CA SER A 97 -6.18 6.40 -23.18
C SER A 97 -6.60 6.82 -21.75
N LYS A 98 -7.67 6.21 -21.22
CA LYS A 98 -8.17 6.47 -19.87
C LYS A 98 -7.69 5.45 -18.84
N ILE A 99 -6.96 4.44 -19.28
CA ILE A 99 -6.49 3.34 -18.41
C ILE A 99 -5.16 3.70 -17.71
N ASP A 100 -4.51 4.80 -18.09
CA ASP A 100 -3.28 5.28 -17.44
C ASP A 100 -3.56 5.59 -15.96
N ASP A 101 -2.84 4.90 -15.08
CA ASP A 101 -2.89 5.02 -13.61
C ASP A 101 -4.21 4.61 -12.93
N GLU A 102 -5.16 4.01 -13.64
CA GLU A 102 -6.47 3.62 -13.10
C GLU A 102 -6.58 2.11 -12.88
N VAL A 103 -7.42 1.72 -11.89
CA VAL A 103 -7.76 0.32 -11.63
C VAL A 103 -9.17 0.03 -12.10
N ILE A 104 -9.36 -0.97 -12.94
CA ILE A 104 -10.66 -1.36 -13.48
C ILE A 104 -11.03 -2.74 -12.95
N VAL A 105 -12.21 -2.85 -12.36
CA VAL A 105 -12.78 -4.11 -11.88
C VAL A 105 -13.95 -4.51 -12.79
N VAL A 106 -13.84 -5.66 -13.44
CA VAL A 106 -14.89 -6.19 -14.31
C VAL A 106 -15.63 -7.31 -13.59
N LEU A 107 -16.93 -7.12 -13.39
CA LEU A 107 -17.82 -8.11 -12.79
C LEU A 107 -18.64 -8.79 -13.91
N ASN A 108 -18.41 -10.07 -14.11
CA ASN A 108 -19.09 -10.86 -15.13
C ASN A 108 -19.94 -11.98 -14.52
N PRO A 109 -21.10 -12.30 -15.13
CA PRO A 109 -21.85 -13.48 -14.73
C PRO A 109 -21.07 -14.75 -15.09
N SER A 110 -21.06 -15.74 -14.17
CA SER A 110 -20.46 -17.03 -14.38
C SER A 110 -21.49 -18.15 -14.23
N ASN A 111 -21.52 -19.06 -15.19
CA ASN A 111 -22.46 -20.20 -15.17
C ASN A 111 -22.09 -21.26 -14.13
N THR A 112 -20.84 -21.30 -13.69
CA THR A 112 -20.30 -22.30 -12.75
C THR A 112 -20.15 -21.73 -11.36
N GLU A 113 -19.81 -20.44 -11.24
CA GLU A 113 -19.43 -19.83 -9.96
C GLU A 113 -20.30 -18.63 -9.57
N TYR A 114 -21.40 -18.36 -10.30
CA TYR A 114 -22.31 -17.21 -10.16
C TYR A 114 -21.69 -15.87 -10.54
N LEU A 115 -20.41 -15.65 -10.22
CA LEU A 115 -19.68 -14.42 -10.49
C LEU A 115 -18.22 -14.77 -10.86
N SER A 116 -17.68 -14.07 -11.86
CA SER A 116 -16.25 -13.98 -12.13
C SER A 116 -15.82 -12.52 -12.07
N GLY A 117 -14.61 -12.28 -11.56
CA GLY A 117 -14.00 -10.94 -11.51
C GLY A 117 -12.71 -10.91 -12.31
N GLU A 118 -12.46 -9.79 -12.97
CA GLU A 118 -11.18 -9.47 -13.60
C GLU A 118 -10.72 -8.10 -13.14
N ILE A 119 -9.44 -7.95 -12.80
CA ILE A 119 -8.81 -6.67 -12.51
C ILE A 119 -7.95 -6.31 -13.71
N VAL A 120 -8.18 -5.13 -14.28
CA VAL A 120 -7.42 -4.57 -15.39
C VAL A 120 -6.76 -3.29 -14.92
N SER A 121 -5.45 -3.21 -15.01
CA SER A 121 -4.66 -2.05 -14.60
C SER A 121 -3.44 -1.89 -15.50
N PHE A 122 -2.92 -0.68 -15.61
CA PHE A 122 -1.67 -0.43 -16.35
C PHE A 122 -0.48 -0.91 -15.52
N ASP A 123 -0.42 -0.52 -14.26
CA ASP A 123 0.58 -0.96 -13.28
C ASP A 123 0.01 -2.03 -12.32
N ALA A 124 0.88 -2.74 -11.63
CA ALA A 124 0.46 -3.71 -10.63
C ALA A 124 -0.30 -3.03 -9.49
N VAL A 125 -1.48 -3.55 -9.19
CA VAL A 125 -2.32 -3.06 -8.09
C VAL A 125 -1.64 -3.31 -6.74
N SER A 126 -1.76 -2.37 -5.81
CA SER A 126 -1.24 -2.56 -4.46
C SER A 126 -1.89 -3.80 -3.82
N ARG A 127 -1.14 -4.51 -2.97
CA ARG A 127 -1.67 -5.70 -2.28
C ARG A 127 -2.91 -5.39 -1.48
N THR A 128 -2.94 -4.25 -0.81
CA THR A 128 -4.07 -3.82 0.02
C THR A 128 -5.30 -3.57 -0.86
N THR A 129 -5.16 -2.80 -1.94
CA THR A 129 -6.24 -2.53 -2.91
C THR A 129 -6.75 -3.84 -3.52
N TYR A 130 -5.85 -4.74 -3.91
CA TYR A 130 -6.19 -6.06 -4.43
C TYR A 130 -7.02 -6.88 -3.43
N GLU A 131 -6.58 -7.00 -2.16
CA GLU A 131 -7.29 -7.74 -1.13
C GLU A 131 -8.67 -7.13 -0.83
N MET A 132 -8.81 -5.80 -0.87
CA MET A 132 -10.09 -5.11 -0.73
C MET A 132 -11.04 -5.40 -1.89
N ILE A 133 -10.54 -5.36 -3.14
CA ILE A 133 -11.32 -5.72 -4.34
C ILE A 133 -11.80 -7.17 -4.24
N VAL A 134 -10.88 -8.11 -3.96
CA VAL A 134 -11.21 -9.54 -3.83
C VAL A 134 -12.27 -9.77 -2.76
N SER A 135 -12.15 -9.14 -1.60
CA SER A 135 -13.11 -9.25 -0.51
C SER A 135 -14.47 -8.71 -0.90
N SER A 136 -14.52 -7.58 -1.61
CA SER A 136 -15.76 -6.96 -2.07
C SER A 136 -16.44 -7.80 -3.16
N VAL A 137 -15.68 -8.37 -4.10
CA VAL A 137 -16.20 -9.28 -5.13
C VAL A 137 -16.76 -10.57 -4.49
N ASN A 138 -16.10 -11.11 -3.46
CA ASN A 138 -16.62 -12.27 -2.72
C ASN A 138 -17.92 -11.95 -1.96
N ALA A 139 -18.04 -10.72 -1.42
CA ALA A 139 -19.28 -10.27 -0.80
C ALA A 139 -20.44 -10.18 -1.81
N VAL A 140 -20.18 -9.63 -3.01
CA VAL A 140 -21.15 -9.61 -4.12
C VAL A 140 -21.57 -11.02 -4.51
N LYS A 141 -20.62 -11.95 -4.65
CA LYS A 141 -20.91 -13.37 -4.93
C LYS A 141 -21.82 -13.96 -3.87
N SER A 142 -21.51 -13.71 -2.61
CA SER A 142 -22.30 -14.22 -1.47
C SER A 142 -23.72 -13.71 -1.52
N GLU A 143 -23.95 -12.44 -1.84
CA GLU A 143 -25.27 -11.85 -1.96
C GLU A 143 -26.04 -12.43 -3.15
N LEU A 144 -25.40 -12.60 -4.31
CA LEU A 144 -26.00 -13.21 -5.49
C LEU A 144 -26.48 -14.64 -5.20
N VAL A 145 -25.68 -15.45 -4.52
CA VAL A 145 -26.05 -16.80 -4.14
C VAL A 145 -27.18 -16.82 -3.11
N LEU A 146 -27.14 -15.94 -2.10
CA LEU A 146 -28.19 -15.85 -1.08
C LEU A 146 -29.53 -15.35 -1.64
N SER A 147 -29.50 -14.50 -2.67
CA SER A 147 -30.71 -14.03 -3.34
C SER A 147 -31.42 -15.11 -4.15
N THR A 148 -30.69 -16.18 -4.51
CA THR A 148 -31.22 -17.32 -5.26
C THR A 148 -31.80 -18.33 -4.25
N SER A 149 -33.10 -18.27 -3.97
CA SER A 149 -33.76 -19.09 -2.96
C SER A 149 -33.72 -20.57 -3.28
N GLY A 150 -33.28 -21.41 -2.34
CA GLY A 150 -33.30 -22.88 -2.41
C GLY A 150 -31.91 -23.51 -2.54
N LEU A 151 -30.97 -23.07 -1.69
CA LEU A 151 -29.58 -23.51 -1.70
C LEU A 151 -29.44 -25.03 -1.64
N THR A 152 -28.82 -25.61 -2.66
CA THR A 152 -28.33 -27.00 -2.68
C THR A 152 -26.96 -27.08 -1.99
N PRO A 153 -26.49 -28.29 -1.61
CA PRO A 153 -25.15 -28.46 -1.06
C PRO A 153 -24.03 -27.94 -1.98
N ASP A 154 -24.22 -28.03 -3.30
CA ASP A 154 -23.27 -27.55 -4.30
C ASP A 154 -23.21 -26.01 -4.31
N GLU A 155 -24.33 -25.33 -4.13
CA GLU A 155 -24.42 -23.87 -4.04
C GLU A 155 -23.78 -23.35 -2.75
N ILE A 156 -23.93 -24.07 -1.63
CA ILE A 156 -23.22 -23.74 -0.40
C ILE A 156 -21.71 -23.88 -0.58
N ALA A 157 -21.25 -24.92 -1.29
CA ALA A 157 -19.84 -25.09 -1.60
C ALA A 157 -19.33 -23.96 -2.52
N ALA A 158 -20.11 -23.55 -3.52
CA ALA A 158 -19.79 -22.43 -4.41
C ALA A 158 -19.72 -21.09 -3.64
N LEU A 159 -20.62 -20.86 -2.70
CA LEU A 159 -20.60 -19.68 -1.82
C LEU A 159 -19.31 -19.60 -0.98
N SER A 160 -18.82 -20.74 -0.53
CA SER A 160 -17.62 -20.83 0.30
C SER A 160 -16.32 -20.79 -0.51
N SER A 161 -16.39 -20.95 -1.84
CA SER A 161 -15.23 -20.89 -2.72
C SER A 161 -14.85 -19.45 -3.03
N PRO A 162 -13.57 -19.07 -2.93
CA PRO A 162 -13.13 -17.75 -3.33
C PRO A 162 -13.36 -17.53 -4.83
N VAL A 163 -13.63 -16.27 -5.22
CA VAL A 163 -13.74 -15.91 -6.64
C VAL A 163 -12.36 -15.97 -7.27
N GLU A 164 -12.25 -16.59 -8.45
CA GLU A 164 -11.05 -16.51 -9.27
C GLU A 164 -10.98 -15.11 -9.89
N ILE A 165 -10.00 -14.33 -9.47
CA ILE A 165 -9.75 -12.99 -9.99
C ILE A 165 -8.47 -13.05 -10.82
N THR A 166 -8.59 -12.69 -12.11
CA THR A 166 -7.44 -12.56 -12.99
C THR A 166 -7.00 -11.11 -13.01
N GLU A 167 -5.76 -10.85 -12.64
CA GLU A 167 -5.12 -9.54 -12.80
C GLU A 167 -4.46 -9.49 -14.17
N ARG A 168 -4.80 -8.47 -14.95
CA ARG A 168 -4.18 -8.18 -16.25
C ARG A 168 -3.47 -6.84 -16.20
N VAL A 169 -2.16 -6.88 -15.99
CA VAL A 169 -1.28 -5.72 -16.03
C VAL A 169 -0.93 -5.42 -17.49
N LEU A 170 -1.24 -4.22 -17.96
CA LEU A 170 -1.02 -3.80 -19.35
C LEU A 170 0.43 -3.38 -19.61
N ASN A 171 1.13 -2.92 -18.59
CA ASN A 171 2.55 -2.57 -18.70
C ASN A 171 3.43 -3.81 -18.50
N GLU A 172 4.09 -4.29 -19.57
CA GLU A 172 4.98 -5.46 -19.50
C GLU A 172 6.20 -5.24 -18.57
N GLU A 173 6.65 -4.00 -18.40
CA GLU A 173 7.76 -3.64 -17.50
C GLU A 173 7.32 -3.68 -16.03
N ALA A 174 6.05 -3.40 -15.73
CA ALA A 174 5.50 -3.45 -14.38
C ALA A 174 5.27 -4.87 -13.86
N GLN A 175 5.10 -5.86 -14.73
CA GLN A 175 4.98 -7.28 -14.33
C GLN A 175 6.21 -7.78 -13.56
N ASN A 176 7.37 -7.13 -13.73
CA ASN A 176 8.60 -7.46 -13.00
C ASN A 176 8.84 -6.59 -11.77
N ASN A 177 7.98 -5.61 -11.50
CA ASN A 177 8.17 -4.69 -10.39
C ASN A 177 7.31 -5.09 -9.17
N GLU A 178 7.68 -6.17 -8.47
CA GLU A 178 7.42 -6.33 -7.03
C GLU A 178 8.02 -5.16 -6.20
N THR A 179 8.46 -4.10 -6.89
CA THR A 179 9.37 -3.06 -6.36
C THR A 179 8.62 -2.04 -5.51
N LYS A 180 7.31 -1.81 -5.71
CA LYS A 180 6.57 -0.82 -4.89
C LYS A 180 6.31 -1.35 -3.47
N GLU A 181 6.01 -2.64 -3.29
CA GLU A 181 5.92 -3.24 -1.95
C GLU A 181 7.25 -3.21 -1.18
N ASN A 182 8.36 -3.25 -1.91
CA ASN A 182 9.68 -3.18 -1.32
C ASN A 182 10.14 -1.75 -0.94
N VAL A 183 9.47 -0.68 -1.38
CA VAL A 183 9.88 0.69 -1.03
C VAL A 183 9.80 0.91 0.49
N GLY A 184 8.74 0.46 1.14
CA GLY A 184 8.63 0.50 2.60
C GLY A 184 9.73 -0.32 3.29
N ALA A 185 10.00 -1.53 2.81
CA ALA A 185 11.07 -2.38 3.33
C ALA A 185 12.45 -1.82 3.04
N ILE A 186 12.67 -1.24 1.85
CA ILE A 186 13.93 -0.58 1.46
C ILE A 186 14.14 0.68 2.31
N VAL A 187 13.14 1.54 2.45
CA VAL A 187 13.21 2.75 3.29
C VAL A 187 13.50 2.37 4.73
N THR A 188 12.82 1.35 5.26
CA THR A 188 13.05 0.85 6.61
C THR A 188 14.48 0.32 6.77
N THR A 189 14.97 -0.46 5.82
CA THR A 189 16.33 -1.04 5.86
C THR A 189 17.40 0.05 5.69
N VAL A 190 17.20 0.98 4.76
CA VAL A 190 18.14 2.08 4.49
C VAL A 190 18.20 3.09 5.65
N LEU A 191 17.11 3.24 6.42
CA LEU A 191 17.07 4.12 7.58
C LEU A 191 17.48 3.41 8.88
N ILE A 192 16.96 2.22 9.17
CA ILE A 192 17.21 1.54 10.45
C ILE A 192 18.65 1.05 10.55
N VAL A 193 19.21 0.51 9.50
CA VAL A 193 20.59 -0.06 9.56
C VAL A 193 21.64 1.03 9.82
N PRO A 194 21.69 2.16 9.10
CA PRO A 194 22.65 3.22 9.44
C PRO A 194 22.41 3.83 10.83
N PHE A 195 21.14 3.96 11.23
CA PHE A 195 20.79 4.48 12.54
C PHE A 195 21.28 3.56 13.66
N PHE A 196 21.11 2.25 13.49
CA PHE A 196 21.61 1.25 14.42
C PHE A 196 23.15 1.24 14.49
N ILE A 197 23.84 1.29 13.36
CA ILE A 197 25.31 1.38 13.29
C ILE A 197 25.79 2.65 13.99
N LEU A 198 25.09 3.76 13.79
CA LEU A 198 25.42 5.05 14.38
C LEU A 198 25.29 5.01 15.92
N ILE A 199 24.19 4.41 16.44
CA ILE A 199 24.00 4.22 17.89
C ILE A 199 25.08 3.31 18.47
N VAL A 200 25.36 2.16 17.83
CA VAL A 200 26.39 1.21 18.30
C VAL A 200 27.77 1.88 18.33
N THR A 201 28.11 2.64 17.27
CA THR A 201 29.39 3.36 17.20
C THR A 201 29.49 4.44 18.29
N MET A 202 28.37 5.15 18.56
CA MET A 202 28.33 6.12 19.67
C MET A 202 28.54 5.45 21.04
N VAL A 203 27.90 4.31 21.26
CA VAL A 203 28.01 3.57 22.53
C VAL A 203 29.43 3.02 22.71
N GLN A 204 30.08 2.54 21.66
CA GLN A 204 31.47 2.05 21.73
C GLN A 204 32.50 3.16 21.92
N MET A 205 32.18 4.41 21.62
CA MET A 205 33.02 5.57 21.85
C MET A 205 32.84 6.18 23.26
N LEU A 206 31.89 5.71 24.05
CA LEU A 206 31.66 6.09 25.44
C LEU A 206 32.55 5.30 26.41
#